data_fea44fdc0a1f3703122664212eacd92a
#
_entry.id   fea44fdc0a1f3703122664212eacd92a
#
_cell.length_a   1.000
_cell.length_b   1.000
_cell.length_c   1.000
_cell.angle_alpha   90.00
_cell.angle_beta   90.00
_cell.angle_gamma   90.00
#
_symmetry.space_group_name_H-M   'P 1'
#
loop_
_entity.id
_entity.type
_entity.pdbx_description
1 polymer ?
#
loop_
_entity_poly.entity_id
_entity_poly.type
_entity_poly.pdbx_seq_one_letter_code
_entity_poly.pdbx_strand_id
1 'polypeptide(L)'
;MQQFELSEELVSQIEGLIKADNKEDVSKLVEPLHSADIAEIMNELDTKEAQFLFLLLDEEKAGDVLAEIEEDERQRFIDSFPPEIIAKRFVDNMDTDDAA
;
A
#
# COMPACT_ATOMS: atom_id res chain seq x y z
N MET A 1 -7.31 -7.98 24.66
CA MET A 1 -7.01 -7.93 24.39
C MET A 1 -6.94 -7.60 23.59
N GLN A 2 -6.88 -7.20 23.27
CA GLN A 2 -6.77 -7.08 22.49
C GLN A 2 -6.31 -6.13 21.73
N GLN A 3 -5.37 -5.97 21.60
CA GLN A 3 -4.82 -5.11 20.80
C GLN A 3 -5.02 -5.50 19.42
N PHE A 4 -4.83 -4.62 18.45
CA PHE A 4 -4.99 -4.97 17.08
C PHE A 4 -4.03 -6.05 16.73
N GLU A 5 -4.51 -7.05 16.04
CA GLU A 5 -3.66 -8.02 15.60
C GLU A 5 -4.02 -8.28 14.22
N LEU A 6 -3.09 -8.45 13.33
CA LEU A 6 -3.35 -8.72 11.94
C LEU A 6 -3.91 -10.10 11.86
N SER A 7 -5.14 -10.23 11.52
CA SER A 7 -5.74 -11.54 11.47
C SER A 7 -5.71 -12.07 10.06
N GLU A 8 -5.66 -13.38 9.95
CA GLU A 8 -5.67 -14.00 8.65
C GLU A 8 -6.98 -13.74 7.95
N GLU A 9 -8.03 -13.57 8.72
CA GLU A 9 -9.31 -13.26 8.13
C GLU A 9 -9.30 -11.95 7.41
N LEU A 10 -8.69 -10.94 8.01
CA LEU A 10 -8.63 -9.63 7.39
C LEU A 10 -7.81 -9.69 6.12
N VAL A 11 -6.69 -10.36 6.16
CA VAL A 11 -5.84 -10.49 4.99
C VAL A 11 -6.58 -11.22 3.88
N SER A 12 -7.26 -12.31 4.22
CA SER A 12 -8.02 -13.06 3.23
C SER A 12 -9.13 -12.23 2.62
N GLN A 13 -9.78 -11.43 3.44
CA GLN A 13 -10.85 -10.60 2.96
C GLN A 13 -10.31 -9.57 1.96
N ILE A 14 -9.20 -8.95 2.30
CA ILE A 14 -8.60 -7.99 1.41
C ILE A 14 -8.14 -8.66 0.13
N GLU A 15 -7.54 -9.84 0.23
CA GLU A 15 -7.11 -10.55 -0.94
C GLU A 15 -8.28 -10.85 -1.87
N GLY A 16 -9.38 -11.30 -1.29
CA GLY A 16 -10.56 -11.62 -2.10
C GLY A 16 -11.09 -10.40 -2.83
N LEU A 17 -11.08 -9.25 -2.16
CA LEU A 17 -11.57 -8.03 -2.77
C LEU A 17 -10.61 -7.56 -3.87
N ILE A 18 -9.31 -7.74 -3.66
CA ILE A 18 -8.33 -7.38 -4.67
C ILE A 18 -8.53 -8.24 -5.92
N LYS A 19 -8.73 -9.53 -5.72
CA LYS A 19 -8.93 -10.42 -6.85
C LYS A 19 -10.21 -10.09 -7.61
N ALA A 20 -11.19 -9.55 -6.89
CA ALA A 20 -12.42 -9.14 -7.53
C ALA A 20 -12.33 -7.72 -8.12
N ASP A 21 -11.17 -7.08 -7.96
CA ASP A 21 -10.93 -5.73 -8.46
C ASP A 21 -11.90 -4.76 -7.79
N ASN A 22 -12.22 -4.99 -6.54
CA ASN A 22 -13.17 -4.17 -5.82
C ASN A 22 -12.43 -3.10 -5.04
N LYS A 23 -11.99 -2.08 -5.75
CA LYS A 23 -11.15 -1.05 -5.18
C LYS A 23 -11.83 -0.27 -4.07
N GLU A 24 -13.10 -0.05 -4.22
CA GLU A 24 -13.81 0.74 -3.26
C GLU A 24 -13.87 0.08 -1.91
N ASP A 25 -14.15 -1.21 -1.87
CA ASP A 25 -14.25 -1.91 -0.62
C ASP A 25 -12.88 -2.11 0.01
N VAL A 26 -11.85 -2.31 -0.79
CA VAL A 26 -10.51 -2.42 -0.25
C VAL A 26 -10.13 -1.10 0.41
N SER A 27 -10.41 0.00 -0.25
CA SER A 27 -10.12 1.31 0.28
C SER A 27 -10.82 1.54 1.59
N LYS A 28 -12.07 1.14 1.69
CA LYS A 28 -12.83 1.32 2.90
C LYS A 28 -12.28 0.52 4.05
N LEU A 29 -11.79 -0.68 3.76
CA LEU A 29 -11.25 -1.52 4.80
C LEU A 29 -9.93 -0.98 5.34
N VAL A 30 -9.10 -0.41 4.49
CA VAL A 30 -7.79 0.03 4.94
C VAL A 30 -7.78 1.46 5.43
N GLU A 31 -8.79 2.24 5.09
CA GLU A 31 -8.78 3.64 5.46
C GLU A 31 -8.61 3.88 6.95
N PRO A 32 -9.30 3.16 7.82
CA PRO A 32 -9.16 3.39 9.25
C PRO A 32 -7.91 2.77 9.86
N LEU A 33 -7.14 2.04 9.07
CA LEU A 33 -5.98 1.37 9.63
C LEU A 33 -4.78 2.29 9.71
N HIS A 34 -3.88 1.98 10.62
CA HIS A 34 -2.65 2.74 10.71
C HIS A 34 -1.70 2.28 9.63
N SER A 35 -0.76 3.13 9.27
CA SER A 35 0.20 2.79 8.23
C SER A 35 1.00 1.54 8.60
N ALA A 36 1.31 1.36 9.88
CA ALA A 36 2.05 0.16 10.28
C ALA A 36 1.22 -1.10 10.00
N ASP A 37 -0.09 -1.02 10.24
CA ASP A 37 -0.95 -2.17 10.00
C ASP A 37 -1.07 -2.47 8.53
N ILE A 38 -1.15 -1.43 7.70
CA ILE A 38 -1.23 -1.61 6.26
C ILE A 38 0.06 -2.22 5.75
N ALA A 39 1.19 -1.78 6.28
CA ALA A 39 2.48 -2.34 5.87
C ALA A 39 2.53 -3.83 6.18
N GLU A 40 1.99 -4.23 7.32
CA GLU A 40 1.99 -5.64 7.66
C GLU A 40 1.08 -6.43 6.75
N ILE A 41 -0.06 -5.88 6.39
CA ILE A 41 -0.96 -6.54 5.46
C ILE A 41 -0.25 -6.72 4.12
N MET A 42 0.44 -5.68 3.66
CA MET A 42 1.14 -5.78 2.38
C MET A 42 2.21 -6.86 2.43
N ASN A 43 2.81 -7.04 3.59
CA ASN A 43 3.83 -8.06 3.72
C ASN A 43 3.25 -9.47 3.59
N GLU A 44 1.96 -9.63 3.86
CA GLU A 44 1.32 -10.92 3.75
C GLU A 44 0.76 -11.15 2.35
N LEU A 45 0.66 -10.13 1.54
CA LEU A 45 0.13 -10.26 0.20
C LEU A 45 1.26 -10.53 -0.78
N ASP A 46 0.93 -11.07 -1.95
CA ASP A 46 1.99 -11.22 -2.94
C ASP A 46 2.26 -9.85 -3.55
N THR A 47 3.26 -9.78 -4.39
CA THR A 47 3.71 -8.50 -4.91
C THR A 47 2.63 -7.76 -5.66
N LYS A 48 1.90 -8.44 -6.50
CA LYS A 48 0.87 -7.77 -7.28
C LYS A 48 -0.26 -7.27 -6.42
N GLU A 49 -0.63 -8.05 -5.43
CA GLU A 49 -1.70 -7.66 -4.54
C GLU A 49 -1.26 -6.48 -3.68
N ALA A 50 -0.02 -6.50 -3.23
CA ALA A 50 0.48 -5.38 -2.45
C ALA A 50 0.55 -4.11 -3.29
N GLN A 51 0.90 -4.23 -4.55
CA GLN A 51 0.91 -3.08 -5.44
C GLN A 51 -0.49 -2.51 -5.61
N PHE A 52 -1.46 -3.38 -5.78
CA PHE A 52 -2.85 -2.96 -5.93
C PHE A 52 -3.28 -2.16 -4.70
N LEU A 53 -3.01 -2.68 -3.53
CA LEU A 53 -3.39 -2.03 -2.30
C LEU A 53 -2.67 -0.69 -2.15
N PHE A 54 -1.38 -0.68 -2.41
CA PHE A 54 -0.59 0.53 -2.25
C PHE A 54 -1.12 1.65 -3.14
N LEU A 55 -1.51 1.32 -4.36
CA LEU A 55 -1.96 2.34 -5.29
C LEU A 55 -3.32 2.92 -4.93
N LEU A 56 -4.04 2.27 -4.02
CA LEU A 56 -5.30 2.81 -3.56
C LEU A 56 -5.12 3.81 -2.43
N LEU A 57 -3.94 3.86 -1.83
CA LEU A 57 -3.71 4.77 -0.71
C LEU A 57 -3.47 6.17 -1.25
N ASP A 58 -3.84 7.17 -0.46
CA ASP A 58 -3.53 8.54 -0.89
C ASP A 58 -2.04 8.77 -0.65
N GLU A 59 -1.53 9.89 -1.12
CA GLU A 59 -0.10 10.14 -1.10
C GLU A 59 0.48 10.14 0.28
N GLU A 60 -0.22 10.73 1.20
CA GLU A 60 0.28 10.83 2.53
C GLU A 60 0.34 9.48 3.21
N LYS A 61 -0.72 8.71 3.09
CA LYS A 61 -0.77 7.39 3.69
C LYS A 61 0.25 6.48 3.01
N ALA A 62 0.39 6.58 1.71
CA ALA A 62 1.35 5.75 0.99
C ALA A 62 2.77 6.04 1.47
N GLY A 63 3.10 7.30 1.68
CA GLY A 63 4.41 7.64 2.19
C GLY A 63 4.64 7.09 3.58
N ASP A 64 3.63 7.17 4.43
CA ASP A 64 3.74 6.65 5.78
C ASP A 64 3.91 5.13 5.77
N VAL A 65 3.21 4.45 4.91
CA VAL A 65 3.33 3.00 4.81
C VAL A 65 4.73 2.63 4.35
N LEU A 66 5.27 3.35 3.38
CA LEU A 66 6.63 3.06 2.93
C LEU A 66 7.63 3.25 4.05
N ALA A 67 7.40 4.25 4.90
CA ALA A 67 8.30 4.51 5.99
C ALA A 67 8.29 3.37 7.02
N GLU A 68 7.21 2.59 7.05
CA GLU A 68 7.12 1.48 7.99
C GLU A 68 7.79 0.21 7.45
N ILE A 69 8.15 0.19 6.18
CA ILE A 69 8.76 -0.99 5.58
C ILE A 69 10.27 -0.85 5.66
N GLU A 70 10.95 -1.95 5.90
CA GLU A 70 12.40 -1.90 5.99
C GLU A 70 13.00 -1.46 4.69
N GLU A 71 14.13 -0.83 4.76
CA GLU A 71 14.72 -0.21 3.59
C GLU A 71 14.91 -1.18 2.43
N ASP A 72 15.42 -2.36 2.71
CA ASP A 72 15.65 -3.33 1.65
C ASP A 72 14.36 -3.75 1.00
N GLU A 73 13.34 -4.01 1.78
CA GLU A 73 12.09 -4.44 1.26
C GLU A 73 11.39 -3.30 0.54
N ARG A 74 11.54 -2.10 1.07
CA ARG A 74 10.93 -0.94 0.44
C ARG A 74 11.51 -0.75 -0.95
N GLN A 75 12.81 -0.87 -1.08
CA GLN A 75 13.45 -0.70 -2.37
C GLN A 75 12.97 -1.75 -3.36
N ARG A 76 12.88 -2.98 -2.93
CA ARG A 76 12.40 -4.04 -3.79
C ARG A 76 10.96 -3.80 -4.21
N PHE A 77 10.15 -3.32 -3.27
CA PHE A 77 8.76 -3.06 -3.58
C PHE A 77 8.65 -1.95 -4.61
N ILE A 78 9.38 -0.88 -4.43
CA ILE A 78 9.33 0.22 -5.38
C ILE A 78 9.84 -0.26 -6.75
N ASP A 79 10.90 -1.04 -6.76
CA ASP A 79 11.46 -1.51 -8.01
C ASP A 79 10.52 -2.47 -8.75
N SER A 80 9.59 -3.06 -8.04
CA SER A 80 8.67 -4.00 -8.66
C SER A 80 7.61 -3.31 -9.50
N PHE A 81 7.44 -2.00 -9.35
CA PHE A 81 6.45 -1.30 -10.13
C PHE A 81 6.98 -0.99 -11.52
N PRO A 82 6.11 -0.91 -12.52
CA PRO A 82 6.54 -0.49 -13.83
C PRO A 82 7.04 0.95 -13.79
N PRO A 83 7.95 1.32 -14.67
CA PRO A 83 8.50 2.68 -14.65
C PRO A 83 7.45 3.76 -14.76
N GLU A 84 6.40 3.51 -15.51
CA GLU A 84 5.37 4.50 -15.68
C GLU A 84 4.67 4.79 -14.38
N ILE A 85 4.46 3.76 -13.56
CA ILE A 85 3.79 3.94 -12.29
C ILE A 85 4.69 4.70 -11.35
N ILE A 86 5.98 4.39 -11.37
CA ILE A 86 6.91 5.09 -10.51
C ILE A 86 6.94 6.56 -10.85
N ALA A 87 7.02 6.89 -12.11
CA ALA A 87 7.06 8.26 -12.51
C ALA A 87 5.80 8.99 -12.11
N LYS A 88 4.65 8.35 -12.32
CA LYS A 88 3.44 9.01 -12.01
C LYS A 88 3.17 9.13 -10.54
N ARG A 89 3.49 8.11 -9.79
CA ARG A 89 3.10 8.10 -8.38
C ARG A 89 4.12 8.77 -7.50
N PHE A 90 5.39 8.57 -7.79
CA PHE A 90 6.42 9.05 -6.89
C PHE A 90 7.05 10.35 -7.37
N VAL A 91 7.32 10.43 -8.65
CA VAL A 91 7.98 11.61 -9.17
C VAL A 91 7.03 12.80 -9.21
N ASP A 92 5.83 12.57 -9.69
CA ASP A 92 4.87 13.67 -9.74
C ASP A 92 4.67 14.28 -8.38
N ASN A 93 4.58 13.43 -7.37
CA ASN A 93 4.36 13.96 -6.05
C ASN A 93 5.52 14.76 -5.56
N MET A 94 6.70 14.42 -5.99
CA MET A 94 7.82 15.09 -5.49
C MET A 94 8.05 16.37 -6.16
N ASP A 95 7.60 16.51 -7.37
CA ASP A 95 7.96 17.65 -8.02
C ASP A 95 7.06 18.65 -7.98
N THR A 96 6.11 18.57 -7.27
CA THR A 96 5.24 19.51 -7.33
C THR A 96 5.61 20.82 -7.32
N ASP A 97 6.39 21.11 -6.61
CA ASP A 97 6.58 22.41 -6.46
C ASP A 97 7.44 22.97 -7.27
N ASP A 98 8.11 22.39 -7.74
CA ASP A 98 9.06 22.92 -8.33
C ASP A 98 8.68 23.52 -9.43
N ALA A 99 7.86 23.25 -9.74
CA ALA A 99 7.49 23.81 -10.78
C ALA A 99 7.60 25.11 -10.70
N ALA A 100 7.66 25.44 -9.79
CA ALA A 100 7.73 26.77 -9.63
C ALA A 100 8.73 27.37 -10.42
#